data_aa866160c40721c4db03ab200c06f6d2
#
_entry.id   aa866160c40721c4db03ab200c06f6d2
#
_cell.length_a   1.000
_cell.length_b   1.000
_cell.length_c   1.000
_cell.angle_alpha   90.00
_cell.angle_beta   90.00
_cell.angle_gamma   90.00
#
_symmetry.space_group_name_H-M   'P 1'
#
loop_
_entity.id
_entity.type
_entity.pdbx_description
1 polymer ?
#
loop_
_entity_poly.entity_id
_entity_poly.type
_entity_poly.pdbx_seq_one_letter_code
_entity_poly.pdbx_strand_id
1 'polypeptide(L)'
;VFIGRTDHQIKVRGFRVELGEVESALAALPDVGRAVVIAEPIGATYRLIGYCSVQDDARRASPALQSELLGQLAQRLPDYMVPAILVVMPELPLNVNGKIDRQALPKPQETLAQSIREPATEQERLICRAMAQLLGMERVGADDDFFALGGDSISAMGLGTALRRKGYLLRPRE
;
A
#
# COMPACT_ATOMS: atom_id res chain seq x y z
N VAL A 1 2.06 31.96 1.56
CA VAL A 1 2.97 30.91 1.06
C VAL A 1 3.35 30.04 2.26
N PHE A 2 2.73 28.89 2.42
CA PHE A 2 3.07 27.93 3.47
C PHE A 2 4.28 27.15 2.98
N ILE A 3 5.46 27.48 3.49
CA ILE A 3 6.68 26.71 3.25
C ILE A 3 6.52 25.44 4.07
N GLY A 4 6.33 24.31 3.39
CA GLY A 4 6.21 23.00 4.02
C GLY A 4 7.40 22.72 4.93
N ARG A 5 7.12 22.23 6.14
CA ARG A 5 8.11 21.78 7.13
C ARG A 5 9.03 20.74 6.49
N THR A 6 10.32 20.93 6.72
CA THR A 6 11.42 20.04 6.30
C THR A 6 11.39 18.67 7.03
N ASP A 7 10.43 18.48 7.94
CA ASP A 7 10.25 17.22 8.66
C ASP A 7 9.42 16.28 7.79
N HIS A 8 10.03 15.21 7.30
CA HIS A 8 9.38 14.10 6.57
C HIS A 8 8.32 13.35 7.41
N GLN A 9 7.68 14.06 8.36
CA GLN A 9 6.67 13.56 9.26
C GLN A 9 5.29 13.82 8.68
N ILE A 10 4.49 12.78 8.65
CA ILE A 10 3.12 12.82 8.15
C ILE A 10 2.17 12.21 9.17
N LYS A 11 0.88 12.51 9.06
CA LYS A 11 -0.17 11.83 9.84
C LYS A 11 -0.81 10.74 8.99
N VAL A 12 -0.54 9.48 9.33
CA VAL A 12 -1.19 8.31 8.73
C VAL A 12 -2.23 7.79 9.73
N ARG A 13 -3.49 7.78 9.36
CA ARG A 13 -4.59 7.30 10.23
C ARG A 13 -4.57 7.93 11.64
N GLY A 14 -4.16 9.21 11.76
CA GLY A 14 -4.06 9.92 13.03
C GLY A 14 -2.74 9.76 13.78
N PHE A 15 -1.88 8.82 13.39
CA PHE A 15 -0.57 8.60 13.98
C PHE A 15 0.50 9.40 13.26
N ARG A 16 1.46 9.94 14.02
CA ARG A 16 2.63 10.63 13.46
C ARG A 16 3.64 9.58 12.99
N VAL A 17 3.96 9.60 11.72
CA VAL A 17 4.87 8.64 11.07
C VAL A 17 6.06 9.37 10.50
N GLU A 18 7.26 8.86 10.77
CA GLU A 18 8.50 9.27 10.13
C GLU A 18 8.80 8.32 8.97
N LEU A 19 8.75 8.81 7.74
CA LEU A 19 9.01 7.97 6.56
C LEU A 19 10.39 7.32 6.59
N GLY A 20 11.39 8.02 7.15
CA GLY A 20 12.76 7.51 7.29
C GLY A 20 12.88 6.28 8.19
N GLU A 21 12.00 6.14 9.20
CA GLU A 21 11.96 4.94 10.04
C GLU A 21 11.47 3.73 9.24
N VAL A 22 10.43 3.92 8.44
CA VAL A 22 9.89 2.87 7.57
C VAL A 22 10.90 2.51 6.47
N GLU A 23 11.56 3.51 5.87
CA GLU A 23 12.63 3.31 4.87
C GLU A 23 13.78 2.49 5.45
N SER A 24 14.21 2.81 6.67
CA SER A 24 15.30 2.09 7.37
C SER A 24 14.92 0.65 7.68
N ALA A 25 13.68 0.41 8.16
CA ALA A 25 13.19 -0.93 8.43
C ALA A 25 13.10 -1.78 7.15
N LEU A 26 12.65 -1.19 6.04
CA LEU A 26 12.56 -1.86 4.75
C LEU A 26 13.95 -2.16 4.19
N ALA A 27 14.90 -1.22 4.26
CA ALA A 27 16.28 -1.41 3.80
C ALA A 27 17.06 -2.43 4.64
N ALA A 28 16.62 -2.71 5.87
CA ALA A 28 17.23 -3.72 6.74
C ALA A 28 16.70 -5.15 6.50
N LEU A 29 15.78 -5.33 5.55
CA LEU A 29 15.30 -6.66 5.17
C LEU A 29 16.31 -7.38 4.28
N PRO A 30 16.40 -8.72 4.37
CA PRO A 30 17.17 -9.52 3.43
C PRO A 30 16.73 -9.25 1.97
N ASP A 31 17.65 -9.35 1.04
CA ASP A 31 17.44 -9.15 -0.40
C ASP A 31 17.14 -7.69 -0.82
N VAL A 32 16.89 -6.77 0.12
CA VAL A 32 16.63 -5.36 -0.17
C VAL A 32 17.94 -4.57 -0.23
N GLY A 33 18.18 -3.93 -1.36
CA GLY A 33 19.36 -3.07 -1.55
C GLY A 33 19.09 -1.63 -1.06
N ARG A 34 18.23 -0.92 -1.75
CA ARG A 34 17.81 0.44 -1.38
C ARG A 34 16.30 0.49 -1.17
N ALA A 35 15.85 1.37 -0.31
CA ALA A 35 14.44 1.57 -0.04
C ALA A 35 14.08 3.05 0.02
N VAL A 36 12.86 3.39 -0.36
CA VAL A 36 12.25 4.70 -0.20
C VAL A 36 10.76 4.52 0.04
N VAL A 37 10.19 5.37 0.87
CA VAL A 37 8.77 5.38 1.16
C VAL A 37 8.18 6.74 0.81
N ILE A 38 7.06 6.73 0.12
CA ILE A 38 6.29 7.93 -0.15
C ILE A 38 4.92 7.85 0.51
N ALA A 39 4.38 9.02 0.83
CA ALA A 39 3.02 9.16 1.34
C ALA A 39 2.14 9.71 0.24
N GLU A 40 1.16 8.94 -0.16
CA GLU A 40 0.17 9.36 -1.13
C GLU A 40 -1.13 9.77 -0.42
N PRO A 41 -1.68 10.96 -0.70
CA PRO A 41 -2.94 11.38 -0.09
C PRO A 41 -4.11 10.51 -0.60
N ILE A 42 -4.92 9.99 0.35
CA ILE A 42 -6.18 9.30 0.06
C ILE A 42 -7.27 9.91 0.94
N GLY A 43 -8.19 10.63 0.33
CA GLY A 43 -9.24 11.33 1.08
C GLY A 43 -8.64 12.28 2.13
N ALA A 44 -8.96 12.07 3.40
CA ALA A 44 -8.48 12.87 4.53
C ALA A 44 -7.21 12.32 5.20
N THR A 45 -6.62 11.25 4.70
CA THR A 45 -5.44 10.58 5.27
C THR A 45 -4.36 10.34 4.21
N TYR A 46 -3.30 9.63 4.59
CA TYR A 46 -2.22 9.22 3.70
C TYR A 46 -2.08 7.70 3.67
N ARG A 47 -1.74 7.18 2.50
CA ARG A 47 -1.31 5.81 2.28
C ARG A 47 0.21 5.79 2.12
N LEU A 48 0.88 4.83 2.76
CA LEU A 48 2.30 4.61 2.57
C LEU A 48 2.52 3.66 1.39
N ILE A 49 3.45 4.03 0.53
CA ILE A 49 3.91 3.22 -0.61
C ILE A 49 5.40 3.04 -0.46
N GLY A 50 5.83 1.79 -0.30
CA GLY A 50 7.24 1.43 -0.27
C GLY A 50 7.75 1.10 -1.68
N TYR A 51 8.97 1.51 -1.96
CA TYR A 51 9.72 1.10 -3.14
C TYR A 51 11.04 0.52 -2.68
N CYS A 52 11.42 -0.62 -3.20
CA CYS A 52 12.71 -1.22 -2.87
C CYS A 52 13.38 -1.82 -4.09
N SER A 53 14.72 -1.84 -4.07
CA SER A 53 15.50 -2.54 -5.08
C SER A 53 15.85 -3.95 -4.59
N VAL A 54 15.65 -4.93 -5.48
CA VAL A 54 16.08 -6.32 -5.28
C VAL A 54 16.86 -6.73 -6.54
N GLN A 55 18.15 -7.03 -6.36
CA GLN A 55 19.03 -7.29 -7.50
C GLN A 55 18.92 -8.70 -8.07
N ASP A 56 18.56 -9.67 -7.24
CA ASP A 56 18.33 -11.04 -7.69
C ASP A 56 17.06 -11.13 -8.53
N ASP A 57 17.22 -11.40 -9.83
CA ASP A 57 16.13 -11.51 -10.79
C ASP A 57 15.16 -12.65 -10.46
N ALA A 58 15.68 -13.77 -9.97
CA ALA A 58 14.85 -14.92 -9.60
C ALA A 58 13.98 -14.59 -8.38
N ARG A 59 14.55 -13.91 -7.40
CA ARG A 59 13.80 -13.44 -6.23
C ARG A 59 12.77 -12.37 -6.62
N ARG A 60 13.15 -11.42 -7.45
CA ARG A 60 12.26 -10.35 -7.91
C ARG A 60 11.08 -10.88 -8.74
N ALA A 61 11.29 -11.93 -9.52
CA ALA A 61 10.24 -12.59 -10.30
C ALA A 61 9.27 -13.42 -9.44
N SER A 62 9.57 -13.65 -8.16
CA SER A 62 8.68 -14.40 -7.25
C SER A 62 7.42 -13.59 -6.93
N PRO A 63 6.22 -14.10 -7.23
CA PRO A 63 4.97 -13.42 -6.89
C PRO A 63 4.76 -13.30 -5.38
N ALA A 64 5.44 -14.11 -4.57
CA ALA A 64 5.34 -14.08 -3.12
C ALA A 64 6.22 -13.02 -2.46
N LEU A 65 7.24 -12.49 -3.17
CA LEU A 65 8.25 -11.61 -2.57
C LEU A 65 7.65 -10.38 -1.88
N GLN A 66 6.71 -9.71 -2.53
CA GLN A 66 6.07 -8.51 -1.95
C GLN A 66 5.36 -8.83 -0.64
N SER A 67 4.59 -9.92 -0.62
CA SER A 67 3.87 -10.38 0.59
C SER A 67 4.83 -10.82 1.69
N GLU A 68 5.94 -11.47 1.34
CA GLU A 68 6.98 -11.87 2.30
C GLU A 68 7.64 -10.64 2.94
N LEU A 69 8.05 -9.66 2.14
CA LEU A 69 8.67 -8.43 2.64
C LEU A 69 7.70 -7.61 3.50
N LEU A 70 6.45 -7.47 3.09
CA LEU A 70 5.41 -6.80 3.90
C LEU A 70 5.14 -7.55 5.21
N GLY A 71 5.09 -8.89 5.18
CA GLY A 71 4.95 -9.71 6.37
C GLY A 71 6.12 -9.56 7.35
N GLN A 72 7.36 -9.44 6.85
CA GLN A 72 8.54 -9.17 7.68
C GLN A 72 8.52 -7.75 8.26
N LEU A 73 8.04 -6.75 7.50
CA LEU A 73 7.85 -5.40 8.02
C LEU A 73 6.80 -5.35 9.13
N ALA A 74 5.68 -6.06 8.97
CA ALA A 74 4.62 -6.12 9.97
C ALA A 74 5.06 -6.75 11.31
N GLN A 75 6.15 -7.53 11.32
CA GLN A 75 6.77 -8.04 12.55
C GLN A 75 7.68 -7.01 13.25
N ARG A 76 8.08 -5.95 12.55
CA ARG A 76 9.05 -4.94 13.03
C ARG A 76 8.44 -3.58 13.29
N LEU A 77 7.36 -3.26 12.59
CA LEU A 77 6.69 -1.96 12.63
C LEU A 77 5.23 -2.10 13.06
N PRO A 78 4.67 -1.08 13.72
CA PRO A 78 3.23 -1.00 13.94
C PRO A 78 2.46 -1.00 12.62
N ASP A 79 1.23 -1.52 12.61
CA ASP A 79 0.40 -1.69 11.41
C ASP A 79 0.19 -0.39 10.60
N TYR A 80 0.10 0.77 11.29
CA TYR A 80 -0.05 2.06 10.63
C TYR A 80 1.22 2.55 9.93
N MET A 81 2.38 1.93 10.19
CA MET A 81 3.67 2.20 9.53
C MET A 81 3.97 1.22 8.40
N VAL A 82 3.27 0.10 8.30
CA VAL A 82 3.47 -0.86 7.22
C VAL A 82 2.94 -0.26 5.91
N PRO A 83 3.76 -0.21 4.85
CA PRO A 83 3.29 0.24 3.54
C PRO A 83 2.12 -0.60 3.04
N ALA A 84 1.09 0.06 2.53
CA ALA A 84 -0.05 -0.61 1.92
C ALA A 84 0.31 -1.28 0.58
N ILE A 85 1.29 -0.71 -0.10
CA ILE A 85 1.80 -1.19 -1.38
C ILE A 85 3.32 -1.22 -1.31
N LEU A 86 3.92 -2.29 -1.80
CA LEU A 86 5.36 -2.41 -1.98
C LEU A 86 5.67 -2.64 -3.46
N VAL A 87 6.43 -1.74 -4.07
CA VAL A 87 6.90 -1.86 -5.44
C VAL A 87 8.34 -2.35 -5.44
N VAL A 88 8.57 -3.52 -6.03
CA VAL A 88 9.91 -4.10 -6.13
C VAL A 88 10.48 -3.83 -7.52
N MET A 89 11.69 -3.29 -7.57
CA MET A 89 12.37 -2.88 -8.79
C MET A 89 13.79 -3.45 -8.82
N PRO A 90 14.43 -3.57 -10.01
CA PRO A 90 15.86 -3.91 -10.08
C PRO A 90 16.71 -2.82 -9.41
N GLU A 91 16.42 -1.57 -9.73
CA GLU A 91 17.11 -0.40 -9.17
C GLU A 91 16.12 0.75 -8.99
N LEU A 92 16.35 1.57 -7.96
CA LEU A 92 15.59 2.80 -7.77
C LEU A 92 16.19 3.93 -8.62
N PRO A 93 15.37 4.78 -9.24
CA PRO A 93 15.85 5.89 -10.04
C PRO A 93 16.64 6.88 -9.18
N LEU A 94 17.76 7.35 -9.72
CA LEU A 94 18.62 8.33 -9.05
C LEU A 94 18.65 9.64 -9.85
N ASN A 95 18.67 10.76 -9.12
CA ASN A 95 18.90 12.06 -9.71
C ASN A 95 20.40 12.27 -10.02
N VAL A 96 20.72 13.38 -10.67
CA VAL A 96 22.09 13.75 -11.05
C VAL A 96 23.09 13.81 -9.88
N ASN A 97 22.59 13.94 -8.65
CA ASN A 97 23.39 13.98 -7.42
C ASN A 97 23.53 12.60 -6.75
N GLY A 98 23.06 11.52 -7.37
CA GLY A 98 23.10 10.16 -6.82
C GLY A 98 22.08 9.88 -5.70
N LYS A 99 21.13 10.79 -5.46
CA LYS A 99 20.02 10.60 -4.52
C LYS A 99 18.81 10.01 -5.25
N ILE A 100 17.97 9.26 -4.51
CA ILE A 100 16.74 8.67 -5.07
C ILE A 100 15.85 9.79 -5.62
N ASP A 101 15.47 9.66 -6.88
CA ASP A 101 14.53 10.56 -7.56
C ASP A 101 13.10 10.10 -7.30
N ARG A 102 12.46 10.71 -6.31
CA ARG A 102 11.08 10.38 -5.93
C ARG A 102 10.05 10.72 -7.00
N GLN A 103 10.37 11.64 -7.93
CA GLN A 103 9.46 12.03 -9.01
C GLN A 103 9.51 11.03 -10.19
N ALA A 104 10.62 10.33 -10.35
CA ALA A 104 10.81 9.32 -11.37
C ALA A 104 10.33 7.91 -10.93
N LEU A 105 9.80 7.78 -9.70
CA LEU A 105 9.23 6.52 -9.24
C LEU A 105 7.93 6.21 -10.01
N PRO A 106 7.71 4.95 -10.43
CA PRO A 106 6.49 4.56 -11.11
C PRO A 106 5.27 4.73 -10.20
N LYS A 107 4.16 5.15 -10.76
CA LYS A 107 2.91 5.23 -9.99
C LYS A 107 2.42 3.81 -9.66
N PRO A 108 2.01 3.56 -8.40
CA PRO A 108 1.58 2.22 -7.99
C PRO A 108 0.43 1.64 -8.82
N GLN A 109 -0.44 2.49 -9.33
CA GLN A 109 -1.57 2.11 -10.18
C GLN A 109 -1.16 1.44 -11.48
N GLU A 110 0.00 1.81 -12.04
CA GLU A 110 0.53 1.19 -13.26
C GLU A 110 1.08 -0.22 -12.98
N THR A 111 1.59 -0.44 -11.77
CA THR A 111 2.13 -1.75 -11.33
C THR A 111 1.01 -2.69 -10.86
N LEU A 112 -0.04 -2.15 -10.23
CA LEU A 112 -1.20 -2.93 -9.76
C LEU A 112 -2.18 -3.27 -10.89
N ALA A 113 -2.26 -2.45 -11.94
CA ALA A 113 -3.15 -2.69 -13.08
C ALA A 113 -2.81 -3.98 -13.86
N GLN A 114 -1.61 -4.54 -13.67
CA GLN A 114 -1.18 -5.78 -14.33
C GLN A 114 -1.63 -7.06 -13.61
N SER A 115 -2.19 -6.98 -12.41
CA SER A 115 -2.58 -8.16 -11.61
C SER A 115 -3.99 -8.10 -11.01
N ILE A 116 -4.87 -7.24 -11.51
CA ILE A 116 -6.25 -7.19 -11.00
C ILE A 116 -6.99 -8.43 -11.49
N ARG A 117 -7.20 -9.39 -10.57
CA ARG A 117 -8.14 -10.47 -10.84
C ARG A 117 -9.56 -9.90 -10.84
N GLU A 118 -10.22 -10.04 -11.99
CA GLU A 118 -11.62 -9.66 -12.12
C GLU A 118 -12.50 -10.51 -11.19
N PRO A 119 -13.50 -9.91 -10.53
CA PRO A 119 -14.42 -10.67 -9.71
C PRO A 119 -15.25 -11.65 -10.56
N ALA A 120 -15.10 -12.94 -10.28
CA ALA A 120 -15.73 -14.03 -11.03
C ALA A 120 -17.15 -14.30 -10.55
N THR A 121 -17.41 -14.21 -9.25
CA THR A 121 -18.71 -14.48 -8.64
C THR A 121 -19.53 -13.21 -8.43
N GLU A 122 -20.83 -13.35 -8.28
CA GLU A 122 -21.71 -12.22 -7.97
C GLU A 122 -21.40 -11.60 -6.60
N GLN A 123 -20.99 -12.45 -5.64
CA GLN A 123 -20.56 -12.01 -4.31
C GLN A 123 -19.28 -11.16 -4.39
N GLU A 124 -18.26 -11.62 -5.12
CA GLU A 124 -17.04 -10.83 -5.34
C GLU A 124 -17.34 -9.50 -6.02
N ARG A 125 -18.17 -9.49 -7.08
CA ARG A 125 -18.58 -8.26 -7.76
C ARG A 125 -19.27 -7.27 -6.82
N LEU A 126 -20.11 -7.77 -5.93
CA LEU A 126 -20.82 -6.95 -4.96
C LEU A 126 -19.87 -6.34 -3.94
N ILE A 127 -18.92 -7.12 -3.42
CA ILE A 127 -17.91 -6.68 -2.46
C ILE A 127 -16.99 -5.66 -3.11
N CYS A 128 -16.43 -5.97 -4.28
CA CYS A 128 -15.54 -5.06 -5.02
C CYS A 128 -16.22 -3.71 -5.34
N ARG A 129 -17.49 -3.72 -5.76
CA ARG A 129 -18.27 -2.50 -5.98
C ARG A 129 -18.49 -1.70 -4.71
N ALA A 130 -18.80 -2.36 -3.60
CA ALA A 130 -18.99 -1.69 -2.32
C ALA A 130 -17.69 -1.07 -1.81
N MET A 131 -16.56 -1.77 -1.96
CA MET A 131 -15.22 -1.25 -1.65
C MET A 131 -14.89 -0.05 -2.52
N ALA A 132 -15.07 -0.16 -3.84
CA ALA A 132 -14.81 0.92 -4.79
C ALA A 132 -15.59 2.19 -4.46
N GLN A 133 -16.89 2.07 -4.15
CA GLN A 133 -17.75 3.19 -3.76
C GLN A 133 -17.29 3.87 -2.46
N LEU A 134 -16.91 3.08 -1.45
CA LEU A 134 -16.47 3.62 -0.15
C LEU A 134 -15.10 4.28 -0.23
N LEU A 135 -14.21 3.74 -1.06
CA LEU A 135 -12.84 4.24 -1.22
C LEU A 135 -12.71 5.33 -2.29
N GLY A 136 -13.81 5.63 -3.04
CA GLY A 136 -13.79 6.59 -4.14
C GLY A 136 -12.92 6.13 -5.32
N MET A 137 -12.79 4.81 -5.52
CA MET A 137 -12.00 4.21 -6.59
C MET A 137 -12.89 3.82 -7.77
N GLU A 138 -12.33 3.85 -8.97
CA GLU A 138 -13.05 3.43 -10.18
C GLU A 138 -13.27 1.92 -10.21
N ARG A 139 -12.27 1.15 -9.78
CA ARG A 139 -12.29 -0.34 -9.78
C ARG A 139 -11.52 -0.90 -8.60
N VAL A 140 -11.96 -2.06 -8.13
CA VAL A 140 -11.31 -2.88 -7.11
C VAL A 140 -11.32 -4.33 -7.60
N GLY A 141 -10.18 -5.01 -7.51
CA GLY A 141 -10.04 -6.43 -7.86
C GLY A 141 -10.52 -7.37 -6.76
N ALA A 142 -10.68 -8.63 -7.10
CA ALA A 142 -11.18 -9.64 -6.16
C ALA A 142 -10.15 -10.04 -5.09
N ASP A 143 -8.85 -9.84 -5.37
CA ASP A 143 -7.75 -10.15 -4.45
C ASP A 143 -7.22 -8.90 -3.73
N ASP A 144 -7.85 -7.73 -3.97
CA ASP A 144 -7.43 -6.49 -3.34
C ASP A 144 -7.80 -6.46 -1.86
N ASP A 145 -6.86 -6.04 -1.03
CA ASP A 145 -7.07 -5.82 0.40
C ASP A 145 -7.65 -4.43 0.66
N PHE A 146 -8.79 -4.39 1.37
CA PHE A 146 -9.52 -3.16 1.68
C PHE A 146 -8.68 -2.12 2.41
N PHE A 147 -7.86 -2.55 3.38
CA PHE A 147 -7.01 -1.66 4.15
C PHE A 147 -5.78 -1.21 3.36
N ALA A 148 -5.25 -2.09 2.50
CA ALA A 148 -4.18 -1.76 1.56
C ALA A 148 -4.62 -0.68 0.56
N LEU A 149 -5.87 -0.71 0.12
CA LEU A 149 -6.46 0.32 -0.73
C LEU A 149 -6.78 1.64 -0.01
N GLY A 150 -6.51 1.75 1.30
CA GLY A 150 -6.72 2.96 2.09
C GLY A 150 -7.99 2.95 2.93
N GLY A 151 -8.66 1.82 3.05
CA GLY A 151 -9.75 1.64 4.01
C GLY A 151 -9.26 1.79 5.45
N ASP A 152 -10.11 2.31 6.30
CA ASP A 152 -9.90 2.41 7.75
C ASP A 152 -11.03 1.71 8.51
N SER A 153 -10.95 1.70 9.84
CA SER A 153 -11.95 1.06 10.69
C SER A 153 -13.35 1.66 10.55
N ILE A 154 -13.44 2.95 10.22
CA ILE A 154 -14.74 3.64 10.05
C ILE A 154 -15.35 3.21 8.70
N SER A 155 -14.58 3.26 7.64
CA SER A 155 -15.02 2.82 6.32
C SER A 155 -15.28 1.30 6.28
N ALA A 156 -14.55 0.48 7.05
CA ALA A 156 -14.81 -0.95 7.21
C ALA A 156 -16.17 -1.22 7.88
N MET A 157 -16.56 -0.43 8.89
CA MET A 157 -17.92 -0.49 9.46
C MET A 157 -18.98 -0.10 8.44
N GLY A 158 -18.67 0.90 7.60
CA GLY A 158 -19.52 1.31 6.48
C GLY A 158 -19.72 0.18 5.47
N LEU A 159 -18.61 -0.50 5.11
CA LEU A 159 -18.63 -1.68 4.22
C LEU A 159 -19.51 -2.81 4.80
N GLY A 160 -19.30 -3.14 6.08
CA GLY A 160 -20.11 -4.15 6.76
C GLY A 160 -21.61 -3.80 6.77
N THR A 161 -21.95 -2.53 6.97
CA THR A 161 -23.34 -2.06 6.94
C THR A 161 -23.94 -2.13 5.54
N ALA A 162 -23.19 -1.72 4.51
CA ALA A 162 -23.62 -1.76 3.11
C ALA A 162 -23.89 -3.20 2.65
N LEU A 163 -23.03 -4.14 3.04
CA LEU A 163 -23.17 -5.55 2.70
C LEU A 163 -24.30 -6.22 3.46
N ARG A 164 -24.53 -5.89 4.76
CA ARG A 164 -25.70 -6.38 5.53
C ARG A 164 -27.02 -6.00 4.89
N ARG A 165 -27.16 -4.77 4.40
CA ARG A 165 -28.36 -4.32 3.69
C ARG A 165 -28.68 -5.15 2.44
N LYS A 166 -27.67 -5.80 1.88
CA LYS A 166 -27.78 -6.71 0.74
C LYS A 166 -27.83 -8.19 1.14
N GLY A 167 -27.95 -8.49 2.43
CA GLY A 167 -28.09 -9.86 2.96
C GLY A 167 -26.77 -10.59 3.22
N TYR A 168 -25.64 -9.90 3.16
CA TYR A 168 -24.32 -10.52 3.38
C TYR A 168 -23.76 -10.16 4.77
N LEU A 169 -23.32 -11.17 5.51
CA LEU A 169 -22.65 -11.00 6.81
C LEU A 169 -21.15 -11.18 6.62
N LEU A 170 -20.40 -10.09 6.78
CA LEU A 170 -18.94 -10.18 6.96
C LEU A 170 -18.68 -10.62 8.40
N ARG A 171 -17.99 -11.73 8.57
CA ARG A 171 -17.41 -12.11 9.86
C ARG A 171 -15.95 -11.63 9.86
N PRO A 172 -15.51 -10.88 10.88
CA PRO A 172 -14.09 -10.61 11.06
C PRO A 172 -13.37 -11.99 11.13
N ARG A 173 -12.25 -12.13 10.44
CA ARG A 173 -11.36 -13.25 10.71
C ARG A 173 -10.72 -12.99 12.08
N GLU A 174 -10.84 -13.96 13.00
CA GLU A 174 -10.03 -14.05 14.20
C GLU A 174 -8.57 -14.30 13.85
#